data_2e16d5a2ddea9085141edc5f65f75f4e
#
_entry.id   2e16d5a2ddea9085141edc5f65f75f4e
#
_cell.length_a   1.000
_cell.length_b   1.000
_cell.length_c   1.000
_cell.angle_alpha   90.00
_cell.angle_beta   90.00
_cell.angle_gamma   90.00
#
_symmetry.space_group_name_H-M   'P 1'
#
loop_
_entity.id
_entity.type
_entity.pdbx_description
1 polymer ?
#
loop_
_entity_poly.entity_id
_entity_poly.type
_entity_poly.pdbx_seq_one_letter_code
_entity_poly.pdbx_strand_id
1 'polypeptide(L)'
;MMKNSKRLMWRIFIFLLGFCALLLVLLWLLQTIFLDKMYKGIRKQEISKAMVLVEENIDSPNLNLLLKDLAENREIIVTPLHDFIPPAKTGPRDKPPIREAITETKDFLAFDGRTVSFVFHAIISPIDATISTIKVQLYYVTMIMLVLSVILALIIARMVSKPIESLNNSAKTLAKGNYDVQFYSGGYKEIHELSDTLNHAAIELSKVDKLRRELMANISHDLRTPLALIYGYAEMMNDFPDEINADQTKLIMDETQRLASLVNDIMDVSKLESGAMELNDTTYNITGSIEQLVDRVAKLVDKDGYSFNFEYEENVFVKADEAKITQAFYNLLVNAIHYSKNDLHIIIRQITSETSVKIEVEDHGDGIREEDIPYIWDRYYKGGKKHKRAITGTGLGLSIVKKIIELHGGSYGVESKLNIGSIFWFQIEKI
;
A
#
# COMPACT_ATOMS: atom_id res chain seq x y z
N MET A 1 -3.02 -25.37 6.72
CA MET A 1 -2.69 -24.08 6.10
C MET A 1 -1.36 -24.01 5.35
N MET A 2 -0.47 -24.98 5.51
CA MET A 2 0.83 -25.09 4.79
C MET A 2 0.75 -25.45 3.28
N LYS A 3 -0.43 -25.77 2.73
CA LYS A 3 -0.58 -26.29 1.36
C LYS A 3 -0.55 -25.20 0.25
N ASN A 4 -0.77 -23.93 0.58
CA ASN A 4 -0.81 -22.84 -0.43
C ASN A 4 0.53 -22.12 -0.65
N SER A 5 1.42 -22.11 0.34
CA SER A 5 2.73 -21.46 0.28
C SER A 5 3.66 -22.13 -0.71
N LYS A 6 3.63 -23.46 -0.70
CA LYS A 6 4.37 -24.26 -1.71
C LYS A 6 3.90 -23.97 -3.15
N ARG A 7 2.67 -23.44 -3.35
CA ARG A 7 2.12 -23.20 -4.69
C ARG A 7 2.77 -22.04 -5.43
N LEU A 8 3.06 -20.90 -4.78
CA LEU A 8 3.67 -19.75 -5.44
C LEU A 8 5.12 -20.06 -5.80
N MET A 9 5.89 -20.54 -4.82
CA MET A 9 7.29 -20.96 -5.03
C MET A 9 7.41 -21.99 -6.14
N TRP A 10 6.55 -23.05 -6.12
CA TRP A 10 6.54 -24.10 -7.15
C TRP A 10 6.09 -23.59 -8.52
N ARG A 11 5.16 -22.64 -8.58
CA ARG A 11 4.73 -22.03 -9.85
C ARG A 11 5.85 -21.21 -10.49
N ILE A 12 6.52 -20.38 -9.71
CA ILE A 12 7.67 -19.59 -10.19
C ILE A 12 8.81 -20.53 -10.62
N PHE A 13 9.09 -21.55 -9.82
CA PHE A 13 10.11 -22.55 -10.14
C PHE A 13 9.79 -23.30 -11.44
N ILE A 14 8.58 -23.82 -11.59
CA ILE A 14 8.14 -24.54 -12.80
C ILE A 14 8.16 -23.63 -14.03
N PHE A 15 7.71 -22.38 -13.87
CA PHE A 15 7.71 -21.41 -14.97
C PHE A 15 9.15 -21.11 -15.45
N LEU A 16 10.06 -20.83 -14.52
CA LEU A 16 11.48 -20.57 -14.84
C LEU A 16 12.16 -21.79 -15.45
N LEU A 17 11.92 -22.97 -14.88
CA LEU A 17 12.47 -24.22 -15.41
C LEU A 17 11.92 -24.52 -16.81
N GLY A 18 10.62 -24.33 -17.04
CA GLY A 18 9.99 -24.49 -18.34
C GLY A 18 10.52 -23.51 -19.39
N PHE A 19 10.73 -22.24 -19.00
CA PHE A 19 11.34 -21.23 -19.86
C PHE A 19 12.78 -21.59 -20.24
N CYS A 20 13.59 -22.03 -19.28
CA CYS A 20 14.96 -22.47 -19.57
C CYS A 20 14.98 -23.74 -20.43
N ALA A 21 14.09 -24.69 -20.19
CA ALA A 21 13.96 -25.86 -21.03
C ALA A 21 13.58 -25.51 -22.48
N LEU A 22 12.65 -24.56 -22.65
CA LEU A 22 12.27 -24.04 -23.97
C LEU A 22 13.47 -23.42 -24.70
N LEU A 23 14.27 -22.60 -24.03
CA LEU A 23 15.47 -22.00 -24.59
C LEU A 23 16.50 -23.07 -25.00
N LEU A 24 16.70 -24.11 -24.19
CA LEU A 24 17.59 -25.23 -24.50
C LEU A 24 17.12 -26.01 -25.72
N VAL A 25 15.82 -26.29 -25.82
CA VAL A 25 15.24 -26.96 -26.99
C VAL A 25 15.41 -26.11 -28.25
N LEU A 26 15.18 -24.78 -28.14
CA LEU A 26 15.37 -23.86 -29.25
C LEU A 26 16.84 -23.80 -29.70
N LEU A 27 17.78 -23.74 -28.75
CA LEU A 27 19.22 -23.78 -29.04
C LEU A 27 19.60 -25.10 -29.76
N TRP A 28 19.11 -26.22 -29.26
CA TRP A 28 19.37 -27.55 -29.86
C TRP A 28 18.80 -27.67 -31.28
N LEU A 29 17.58 -27.22 -31.53
CA LEU A 29 16.96 -27.17 -32.86
C LEU A 29 17.77 -26.29 -33.81
N LEU A 30 18.15 -25.08 -33.34
CA LEU A 30 18.90 -24.11 -34.14
C LEU A 30 20.28 -24.68 -34.53
N GLN A 31 21.00 -25.28 -33.60
CA GLN A 31 22.31 -25.88 -33.89
C GLN A 31 22.20 -27.13 -34.78
N THR A 32 21.24 -28.03 -34.54
CA THR A 32 21.14 -29.28 -35.26
C THR A 32 20.65 -29.09 -36.71
N ILE A 33 19.61 -28.26 -36.91
CA ILE A 33 18.99 -28.06 -38.20
C ILE A 33 19.73 -26.98 -39.04
N PHE A 34 20.13 -25.92 -38.38
CA PHE A 34 20.71 -24.76 -39.05
C PHE A 34 22.17 -25.04 -39.51
N LEU A 35 22.96 -25.76 -38.71
CA LEU A 35 24.36 -26.05 -39.02
C LEU A 35 24.50 -26.86 -40.28
N ASP A 36 23.67 -27.94 -40.43
CA ASP A 36 23.71 -28.79 -41.66
C ASP A 36 23.29 -28.00 -42.91
N LYS A 37 22.22 -27.22 -42.83
CA LYS A 37 21.76 -26.39 -43.96
C LYS A 37 22.75 -25.31 -44.33
N MET A 38 23.33 -24.63 -43.36
CA MET A 38 24.31 -23.55 -43.58
C MET A 38 25.58 -24.10 -44.23
N TYR A 39 26.06 -25.25 -43.74
CA TYR A 39 27.25 -25.87 -44.30
C TYR A 39 27.05 -26.31 -45.75
N LYS A 40 25.95 -26.99 -46.05
CA LYS A 40 25.59 -27.39 -47.43
C LYS A 40 25.41 -26.16 -48.32
N GLY A 41 24.88 -25.03 -47.77
CA GLY A 41 24.77 -23.77 -48.49
C GLY A 41 26.13 -23.14 -48.83
N ILE A 42 27.10 -23.15 -47.91
CA ILE A 42 28.46 -22.63 -48.13
C ILE A 42 29.17 -23.45 -49.20
N ARG A 43 29.11 -24.81 -49.09
CA ARG A 43 29.73 -25.70 -50.08
C ARG A 43 29.13 -25.51 -51.48
N LYS A 44 27.81 -25.33 -51.57
CA LYS A 44 27.15 -25.06 -52.86
C LYS A 44 27.60 -23.74 -53.48
N GLN A 45 27.83 -22.71 -52.67
CA GLN A 45 28.36 -21.43 -53.13
C GLN A 45 29.84 -21.56 -53.61
N GLU A 46 30.65 -22.40 -52.94
CA GLU A 46 32.02 -22.68 -53.35
C GLU A 46 32.06 -23.42 -54.69
N ILE A 47 31.18 -24.39 -54.91
CA ILE A 47 31.02 -25.10 -56.21
C ILE A 47 30.64 -24.05 -57.29
N SER A 48 29.68 -23.18 -57.03
CA SER A 48 29.26 -22.15 -57.99
C SER A 48 30.41 -21.22 -58.36
N LYS A 49 31.25 -20.82 -57.41
CA LYS A 49 32.47 -20.00 -57.68
C LYS A 49 33.50 -20.81 -58.50
N ALA A 50 33.69 -22.06 -58.20
CA ALA A 50 34.58 -22.95 -58.97
C ALA A 50 34.10 -23.10 -60.41
N MET A 51 32.78 -23.23 -60.63
CA MET A 51 32.21 -23.28 -61.99
C MET A 51 32.49 -22.04 -62.81
N VAL A 52 32.40 -20.83 -62.20
CA VAL A 52 32.74 -19.58 -62.90
C VAL A 52 34.23 -19.51 -63.21
N LEU A 53 35.09 -19.92 -62.27
CA LEU A 53 36.53 -19.97 -62.51
C LEU A 53 36.91 -20.95 -63.65
N VAL A 54 36.27 -22.09 -63.75
CA VAL A 54 36.46 -23.05 -64.81
C VAL A 54 35.95 -22.49 -66.16
N GLU A 55 34.80 -21.81 -66.16
CA GLU A 55 34.20 -21.16 -67.30
C GLU A 55 35.16 -20.11 -67.93
N GLU A 56 35.74 -19.25 -67.09
CA GLU A 56 36.68 -18.19 -67.49
C GLU A 56 38.00 -18.76 -68.03
N ASN A 57 38.35 -19.99 -67.65
CA ASN A 57 39.64 -20.62 -68.01
C ASN A 57 39.54 -21.87 -68.93
N ILE A 58 38.36 -22.11 -69.54
CA ILE A 58 38.07 -23.36 -70.26
C ILE A 58 39.03 -23.60 -71.46
N ASP A 59 39.44 -22.50 -72.11
CA ASP A 59 40.34 -22.53 -73.25
C ASP A 59 41.78 -22.21 -72.84
N SER A 60 42.07 -22.04 -71.58
CA SER A 60 43.40 -21.69 -71.09
C SER A 60 44.32 -22.91 -71.04
N PRO A 61 45.60 -22.79 -71.43
CA PRO A 61 46.58 -23.87 -71.29
C PRO A 61 46.82 -24.26 -69.81
N ASN A 62 46.40 -23.39 -68.89
CA ASN A 62 46.53 -23.57 -67.42
C ASN A 62 45.29 -24.24 -66.74
N LEU A 63 44.30 -24.70 -67.53
CA LEU A 63 43.08 -25.33 -66.99
C LEU A 63 43.42 -26.51 -66.06
N ASN A 64 44.36 -27.38 -66.49
CA ASN A 64 44.75 -28.50 -65.65
C ASN A 64 45.36 -28.12 -64.28
N LEU A 65 46.08 -27.00 -64.25
CA LEU A 65 46.67 -26.45 -63.04
C LEU A 65 45.59 -25.88 -62.12
N LEU A 66 44.61 -25.20 -62.72
CA LEU A 66 43.41 -24.72 -61.97
C LEU A 66 42.61 -25.89 -61.41
N LEU A 67 42.34 -26.92 -62.16
CA LEU A 67 41.63 -28.11 -61.70
C LEU A 67 42.36 -28.83 -60.58
N LYS A 68 43.70 -28.85 -60.64
CA LYS A 68 44.52 -29.40 -59.54
C LYS A 68 44.46 -28.52 -58.28
N ASP A 69 44.50 -27.18 -58.41
CA ASP A 69 44.36 -26.24 -57.30
C ASP A 69 42.99 -26.37 -56.62
N LEU A 70 41.93 -26.49 -57.41
CA LEU A 70 40.58 -26.72 -56.88
C LEU A 70 40.49 -28.05 -56.12
N ALA A 71 41.17 -29.10 -56.58
CA ALA A 71 41.17 -30.38 -55.91
C ALA A 71 42.01 -30.37 -54.60
N GLU A 72 43.20 -29.76 -54.62
CA GLU A 72 44.15 -29.81 -53.49
C GLU A 72 43.80 -28.78 -52.40
N ASN A 73 43.44 -27.52 -52.78
CA ASN A 73 43.24 -26.41 -51.82
C ASN A 73 41.80 -26.16 -51.48
N ARG A 74 40.84 -26.56 -52.35
CA ARG A 74 39.40 -26.34 -52.09
C ARG A 74 38.59 -27.63 -51.96
N GLU A 75 39.23 -28.79 -52.11
CA GLU A 75 38.57 -30.08 -52.00
C GLU A 75 37.37 -30.25 -52.97
N ILE A 76 37.46 -29.58 -54.14
CA ILE A 76 36.48 -29.67 -55.23
C ILE A 76 37.13 -30.42 -56.37
N ILE A 77 36.74 -31.67 -56.55
CA ILE A 77 37.23 -32.50 -57.67
C ILE A 77 36.34 -32.22 -58.86
N VAL A 78 36.99 -31.80 -59.96
CA VAL A 78 36.31 -31.54 -61.22
C VAL A 78 36.78 -32.57 -62.24
N THR A 79 35.81 -33.36 -62.73
CA THR A 79 36.11 -34.42 -63.72
C THR A 79 35.22 -34.26 -64.96
N PRO A 80 35.75 -34.56 -66.21
CA PRO A 80 34.87 -34.63 -67.36
C PRO A 80 33.76 -35.66 -67.17
N LEU A 81 32.55 -35.41 -67.69
CA LEU A 81 31.38 -36.24 -67.46
C LEU A 81 31.58 -37.71 -67.96
N HIS A 82 32.37 -37.88 -69.04
CA HIS A 82 32.66 -39.23 -69.60
C HIS A 82 33.62 -40.05 -68.72
N ASP A 83 34.41 -39.42 -67.87
CA ASP A 83 35.35 -40.05 -66.94
C ASP A 83 34.77 -40.17 -65.53
N PHE A 84 33.57 -39.61 -65.29
CA PHE A 84 32.99 -39.57 -63.98
C PHE A 84 32.39 -40.95 -63.60
N ILE A 85 32.98 -41.58 -62.60
CA ILE A 85 32.46 -42.81 -62.00
C ILE A 85 31.78 -42.40 -60.68
N PRO A 86 30.44 -42.49 -60.60
CA PRO A 86 29.76 -42.11 -59.37
C PRO A 86 30.22 -42.99 -58.20
N PRO A 87 30.43 -42.42 -57.01
CA PRO A 87 30.85 -43.20 -55.84
C PRO A 87 29.83 -44.31 -55.54
N ALA A 88 30.27 -45.54 -55.41
CA ALA A 88 29.40 -46.68 -55.15
C ALA A 88 28.72 -46.53 -53.78
N LYS A 89 27.38 -46.63 -53.73
CA LYS A 89 26.58 -46.51 -52.52
C LYS A 89 26.78 -47.66 -51.51
N THR A 90 27.46 -48.72 -51.90
CA THR A 90 27.72 -49.90 -51.06
C THR A 90 29.14 -50.42 -51.33
N GLY A 91 30.05 -50.20 -50.37
CA GLY A 91 31.37 -50.83 -50.35
C GLY A 91 31.41 -51.99 -49.36
N PRO A 92 32.39 -52.98 -49.55
CA PRO A 92 32.63 -54.02 -48.55
C PRO A 92 32.98 -53.39 -47.20
N ARG A 93 32.74 -54.16 -46.12
CA ARG A 93 32.83 -53.73 -44.70
C ARG A 93 34.18 -53.13 -44.24
N ASP A 94 35.21 -53.12 -45.07
CA ASP A 94 36.57 -52.66 -44.73
C ASP A 94 37.01 -51.38 -45.45
N LYS A 95 36.07 -50.59 -46.05
CA LYS A 95 36.43 -49.30 -46.62
C LYS A 95 35.90 -48.15 -45.74
N PRO A 96 36.68 -47.01 -45.64
CA PRO A 96 36.25 -45.85 -44.86
C PRO A 96 34.87 -45.38 -45.31
N PRO A 97 34.06 -44.82 -44.41
CA PRO A 97 32.68 -44.42 -44.67
C PRO A 97 32.61 -43.50 -45.88
N ILE A 98 31.59 -43.77 -46.74
CA ILE A 98 31.32 -42.99 -47.93
C ILE A 98 31.19 -41.51 -47.54
N ARG A 99 32.12 -40.68 -48.03
CA ARG A 99 32.07 -39.26 -47.80
C ARG A 99 30.87 -38.67 -48.54
N GLU A 100 29.94 -38.06 -47.84
CA GLU A 100 28.88 -37.28 -48.49
C GLU A 100 29.54 -36.20 -49.38
N ALA A 101 29.08 -36.08 -50.59
CA ALA A 101 29.59 -35.09 -51.52
C ALA A 101 28.42 -34.40 -52.24
N ILE A 102 28.58 -33.13 -52.48
CA ILE A 102 27.65 -32.39 -53.32
C ILE A 102 28.19 -32.49 -54.77
N THR A 103 27.36 -32.99 -55.68
CA THR A 103 27.74 -33.13 -57.08
C THR A 103 26.82 -32.24 -57.89
N GLU A 104 27.44 -31.36 -58.69
CA GLU A 104 26.74 -30.51 -59.66
C GLU A 104 27.43 -30.66 -61.03
N THR A 105 26.63 -30.71 -62.10
CA THR A 105 27.14 -30.83 -63.46
C THR A 105 26.84 -29.52 -64.19
N LYS A 106 27.84 -29.02 -64.96
CA LYS A 106 27.68 -27.87 -65.84
C LYS A 106 28.33 -28.10 -67.18
N ASP A 107 27.65 -27.66 -68.22
CA ASP A 107 28.11 -27.71 -69.57
C ASP A 107 28.80 -26.42 -69.93
N PHE A 108 29.95 -26.49 -70.51
CA PHE A 108 30.78 -25.33 -70.95
C PHE A 108 31.00 -25.37 -72.46
N LEU A 109 30.90 -24.24 -73.11
CA LEU A 109 31.15 -24.11 -74.53
C LEU A 109 32.62 -23.67 -74.75
N ALA A 110 33.46 -24.53 -75.32
CA ALA A 110 34.81 -24.20 -75.66
C ALA A 110 34.84 -23.34 -76.94
N PHE A 111 35.95 -22.62 -77.21
CA PHE A 111 36.11 -21.69 -78.32
C PHE A 111 36.04 -22.39 -79.71
N ASP A 112 36.29 -23.69 -79.73
CA ASP A 112 36.17 -24.55 -80.91
C ASP A 112 34.74 -25.05 -81.21
N GLY A 113 33.77 -24.55 -80.48
CA GLY A 113 32.33 -24.92 -80.60
C GLY A 113 31.93 -26.25 -79.95
N ARG A 114 32.86 -26.94 -79.31
CA ARG A 114 32.53 -28.17 -78.59
C ARG A 114 31.97 -27.90 -77.21
N THR A 115 30.95 -28.64 -76.81
CA THR A 115 30.42 -28.57 -75.42
C THR A 115 31.15 -29.61 -74.57
N VAL A 116 31.82 -29.15 -73.51
CA VAL A 116 32.50 -29.99 -72.55
C VAL A 116 31.72 -29.98 -71.24
N SER A 117 31.22 -31.13 -70.76
CA SER A 117 30.50 -31.24 -69.51
C SER A 117 31.45 -31.65 -68.40
N PHE A 118 31.52 -30.87 -67.37
CA PHE A 118 32.26 -31.19 -66.13
C PHE A 118 31.33 -31.47 -64.96
N VAL A 119 31.72 -32.45 -64.15
CA VAL A 119 31.11 -32.80 -62.89
C VAL A 119 31.98 -32.22 -61.78
N PHE A 120 31.38 -31.33 -61.00
CA PHE A 120 31.99 -30.74 -59.82
C PHE A 120 31.59 -31.55 -58.62
N HIS A 121 32.53 -32.19 -57.96
CA HIS A 121 32.34 -33.03 -56.81
C HIS A 121 33.04 -32.45 -55.61
N ALA A 122 32.29 -31.71 -54.75
CA ALA A 122 32.81 -31.18 -53.49
C ALA A 122 32.68 -32.23 -52.42
N ILE A 123 33.80 -32.70 -51.93
CA ILE A 123 33.84 -33.64 -50.82
C ILE A 123 33.44 -32.89 -49.55
N ILE A 124 32.43 -33.41 -48.87
CA ILE A 124 32.08 -32.99 -47.54
C ILE A 124 33.07 -33.68 -46.59
N SER A 125 34.29 -33.15 -46.51
CA SER A 125 35.42 -33.65 -45.72
C SER A 125 35.16 -33.65 -44.22
N PRO A 126 35.98 -34.34 -43.41
CA PRO A 126 35.60 -35.13 -42.24
C PRO A 126 34.77 -34.37 -41.20
N ILE A 127 33.60 -34.01 -41.65
CA ILE A 127 32.56 -33.32 -40.85
C ILE A 127 32.15 -34.22 -39.69
N ASP A 128 32.23 -35.53 -39.82
CA ASP A 128 31.87 -36.45 -38.77
C ASP A 128 32.65 -36.26 -37.47
N ALA A 129 33.94 -35.93 -37.54
CA ALA A 129 34.74 -35.62 -36.37
C ALA A 129 34.39 -34.21 -35.79
N THR A 130 34.19 -33.22 -36.68
CA THR A 130 33.80 -31.85 -36.25
C THR A 130 32.36 -31.85 -35.73
N ILE A 131 31.44 -32.51 -36.43
CA ILE A 131 30.04 -32.65 -35.98
C ILE A 131 29.98 -33.45 -34.70
N SER A 132 30.73 -34.51 -34.53
CA SER A 132 30.83 -35.30 -33.30
C SER A 132 31.36 -34.45 -32.14
N THR A 133 32.40 -33.64 -32.38
CA THR A 133 32.94 -32.74 -31.35
C THR A 133 31.92 -31.70 -30.95
N ILE A 134 31.22 -31.07 -31.93
CA ILE A 134 30.17 -30.08 -31.67
C ILE A 134 28.99 -30.72 -30.92
N LYS A 135 28.56 -31.94 -31.25
CA LYS A 135 27.51 -32.66 -30.52
C LYS A 135 27.91 -32.94 -29.07
N VAL A 136 29.13 -33.36 -28.83
CA VAL A 136 29.67 -33.60 -27.48
C VAL A 136 29.75 -32.28 -26.68
N GLN A 137 30.24 -31.23 -27.32
CA GLN A 137 30.29 -29.90 -26.70
C GLN A 137 28.89 -29.37 -26.38
N LEU A 138 27.92 -29.54 -27.29
CA LEU A 138 26.51 -29.18 -27.07
C LEU A 138 25.92 -29.91 -25.87
N TYR A 139 26.23 -31.22 -25.72
CA TYR A 139 25.77 -32.00 -24.57
C TYR A 139 26.28 -31.46 -23.26
N TYR A 140 27.58 -31.10 -23.16
CA TYR A 140 28.15 -30.52 -21.96
C TYR A 140 27.56 -29.12 -21.65
N VAL A 141 27.43 -28.26 -22.65
CA VAL A 141 26.81 -26.93 -22.49
C VAL A 141 25.38 -27.08 -22.01
N THR A 142 24.60 -28.00 -22.60
CA THR A 142 23.21 -28.25 -22.20
C THR A 142 23.13 -28.71 -20.73
N MET A 143 24.00 -29.62 -20.32
CA MET A 143 24.08 -30.10 -18.93
C MET A 143 24.41 -29.01 -17.94
N ILE A 144 25.40 -28.16 -18.24
CA ILE A 144 25.81 -27.03 -17.40
C ILE A 144 24.66 -26.01 -17.30
N MET A 145 24.05 -25.65 -18.42
CA MET A 145 22.93 -24.70 -18.46
C MET A 145 21.70 -25.21 -17.67
N LEU A 146 21.43 -26.52 -17.74
CA LEU A 146 20.33 -27.12 -17.00
C LEU A 146 20.58 -27.03 -15.48
N VAL A 147 21.79 -27.38 -15.02
CA VAL A 147 22.16 -27.26 -13.60
C VAL A 147 22.08 -25.79 -13.14
N LEU A 148 22.63 -24.87 -13.92
CA LEU A 148 22.63 -23.44 -13.60
C LEU A 148 21.20 -22.87 -13.54
N SER A 149 20.34 -23.30 -14.46
CA SER A 149 18.91 -22.94 -14.52
C SER A 149 18.16 -23.38 -13.25
N VAL A 150 18.38 -24.62 -12.80
CA VAL A 150 17.75 -25.13 -11.58
C VAL A 150 18.21 -24.32 -10.35
N ILE A 151 19.51 -24.06 -10.25
CA ILE A 151 20.07 -23.24 -9.14
C ILE A 151 19.45 -21.83 -9.14
N LEU A 152 19.44 -21.17 -10.30
CA LEU A 152 18.88 -19.82 -10.44
C LEU A 152 17.40 -19.78 -10.11
N ALA A 153 16.62 -20.76 -10.61
CA ALA A 153 15.20 -20.86 -10.30
C ALA A 153 14.93 -21.04 -8.80
N LEU A 154 15.75 -21.83 -8.10
CA LEU A 154 15.66 -22.01 -6.64
C LEU A 154 15.99 -20.72 -5.88
N ILE A 155 17.02 -19.98 -6.30
CA ILE A 155 17.41 -18.72 -5.68
C ILE A 155 16.28 -17.69 -5.82
N ILE A 156 15.79 -17.46 -7.05
CA ILE A 156 14.73 -16.47 -7.30
C ILE A 156 13.44 -16.87 -6.57
N ALA A 157 13.05 -18.13 -6.60
CA ALA A 157 11.87 -18.62 -5.90
C ALA A 157 11.96 -18.35 -4.38
N ARG A 158 13.13 -18.50 -3.78
CA ARG A 158 13.34 -18.19 -2.35
C ARG A 158 13.40 -16.69 -2.06
N MET A 159 14.04 -15.92 -2.92
CA MET A 159 14.21 -14.46 -2.70
C MET A 159 12.90 -13.67 -2.85
N VAL A 160 11.95 -14.16 -3.65
CA VAL A 160 10.67 -13.48 -3.90
C VAL A 160 9.53 -14.10 -3.09
N SER A 161 9.40 -15.43 -3.15
CA SER A 161 8.21 -16.10 -2.59
C SER A 161 8.16 -16.09 -1.07
N LYS A 162 9.29 -16.29 -0.38
CA LYS A 162 9.32 -16.33 1.09
C LYS A 162 8.95 -14.99 1.75
N PRO A 163 9.54 -13.84 1.35
CA PRO A 163 9.16 -12.54 1.90
C PRO A 163 7.67 -12.22 1.67
N ILE A 164 7.16 -12.44 0.46
CA ILE A 164 5.73 -12.19 0.15
C ILE A 164 4.81 -13.07 1.00
N GLU A 165 5.17 -14.32 1.22
CA GLU A 165 4.41 -15.22 2.09
C GLU A 165 4.41 -14.75 3.54
N SER A 166 5.56 -14.30 4.06
CA SER A 166 5.66 -13.73 5.40
C SER A 166 4.76 -12.51 5.55
N LEU A 167 4.84 -11.55 4.60
CA LEU A 167 3.99 -10.36 4.60
C LEU A 167 2.49 -10.72 4.55
N ASN A 168 2.09 -11.68 3.69
CA ASN A 168 0.71 -12.13 3.59
C ASN A 168 0.20 -12.78 4.89
N ASN A 169 1.04 -13.53 5.60
CA ASN A 169 0.66 -14.14 6.87
C ASN A 169 0.52 -13.09 7.97
N SER A 170 1.43 -12.11 8.04
CA SER A 170 1.34 -10.97 8.94
C SER A 170 0.09 -10.12 8.64
N ALA A 171 -0.21 -9.86 7.35
CA ALA A 171 -1.42 -9.14 6.94
C ALA A 171 -2.72 -9.87 7.34
N LYS A 172 -2.74 -11.20 7.26
CA LYS A 172 -3.88 -12.00 7.76
C LYS A 172 -4.04 -11.91 9.28
N THR A 173 -2.95 -11.77 10.01
CA THR A 173 -2.97 -11.60 11.47
C THR A 173 -3.48 -10.20 11.82
N LEU A 174 -3.03 -9.17 11.10
CA LEU A 174 -3.55 -7.80 11.19
C LEU A 174 -5.06 -7.75 10.93
N ALA A 175 -5.52 -8.38 9.85
CA ALA A 175 -6.94 -8.43 9.47
C ALA A 175 -7.84 -9.14 10.51
N LYS A 176 -7.29 -9.92 11.42
CA LYS A 176 -8.00 -10.54 12.54
C LYS A 176 -8.05 -9.66 13.80
N GLY A 177 -7.57 -8.40 13.69
CA GLY A 177 -7.55 -7.45 14.81
C GLY A 177 -6.33 -7.57 15.72
N ASN A 178 -5.31 -8.32 15.35
CA ASN A 178 -4.03 -8.29 16.06
C ASN A 178 -3.12 -7.24 15.41
N TYR A 179 -3.13 -6.04 15.98
CA TYR A 179 -2.40 -4.88 15.46
C TYR A 179 -0.93 -4.84 15.93
N ASP A 180 -0.53 -5.67 16.90
CA ASP A 180 0.86 -5.76 17.37
C ASP A 180 1.76 -6.61 16.46
N VAL A 181 1.27 -6.94 15.27
CA VAL A 181 1.99 -7.70 14.28
C VAL A 181 3.10 -6.86 13.64
N GLN A 182 4.27 -7.49 13.48
CA GLN A 182 5.37 -6.88 12.74
C GLN A 182 5.54 -7.54 11.37
N PHE A 183 5.75 -6.69 10.37
CA PHE A 183 6.05 -7.10 9.01
C PHE A 183 7.55 -7.07 8.82
N TYR A 184 8.16 -8.25 8.73
CA TYR A 184 9.57 -8.40 8.42
C TYR A 184 9.75 -8.75 6.95
N SER A 185 10.62 -8.03 6.27
CA SER A 185 11.00 -8.35 4.91
C SER A 185 12.52 -8.41 4.77
N GLY A 186 12.97 -9.43 4.04
CA GLY A 186 14.31 -9.48 3.48
C GLY A 186 14.20 -9.54 1.95
N GLY A 187 15.22 -9.14 1.22
CA GLY A 187 15.23 -9.25 -0.22
C GLY A 187 15.29 -7.90 -0.94
N TYR A 188 14.35 -7.66 -1.84
CA TYR A 188 14.35 -6.47 -2.70
C TYR A 188 13.86 -5.22 -1.95
N LYS A 189 14.35 -4.04 -2.39
CA LYS A 189 14.02 -2.73 -1.81
C LYS A 189 12.51 -2.50 -1.77
N GLU A 190 11.81 -2.85 -2.84
CA GLU A 190 10.36 -2.68 -2.97
C GLU A 190 9.56 -3.48 -1.93
N ILE A 191 10.06 -4.67 -1.58
CA ILE A 191 9.44 -5.51 -0.53
C ILE A 191 9.71 -4.91 0.85
N HIS A 192 10.86 -4.28 1.05
CA HIS A 192 11.19 -3.59 2.29
C HIS A 192 10.31 -2.34 2.48
N GLU A 193 10.18 -1.49 1.47
CA GLU A 193 9.29 -0.33 1.48
C GLU A 193 7.83 -0.71 1.74
N LEU A 194 7.36 -1.81 1.14
CA LEU A 194 6.02 -2.35 1.43
C LEU A 194 5.88 -2.80 2.89
N SER A 195 6.92 -3.44 3.44
CA SER A 195 6.95 -3.87 4.84
C SER A 195 6.84 -2.68 5.79
N ASP A 196 7.61 -1.62 5.53
CA ASP A 196 7.59 -0.39 6.34
C ASP A 196 6.23 0.31 6.27
N THR A 197 5.65 0.40 5.08
CA THR A 197 4.30 0.96 4.88
C THR A 197 3.25 0.17 5.67
N LEU A 198 3.32 -1.16 5.64
CA LEU A 198 2.40 -2.03 6.39
C LEU A 198 2.62 -1.93 7.91
N ASN A 199 3.86 -1.78 8.38
CA ASN A 199 4.16 -1.53 9.78
C ASN A 199 3.58 -0.21 10.25
N HIS A 200 3.72 0.86 9.47
CA HIS A 200 3.09 2.16 9.75
C HIS A 200 1.57 2.04 9.84
N ALA A 201 0.94 1.37 8.89
CA ALA A 201 -0.51 1.14 8.90
C ALA A 201 -0.95 0.32 10.14
N ALA A 202 -0.19 -0.69 10.54
CA ALA A 202 -0.47 -1.48 11.74
C ALA A 202 -0.40 -0.63 13.02
N ILE A 203 0.60 0.24 13.14
CA ILE A 203 0.76 1.17 14.27
C ILE A 203 -0.44 2.13 14.34
N GLU A 204 -0.86 2.73 13.23
CA GLU A 204 -2.00 3.65 13.21
C GLU A 204 -3.31 2.93 13.54
N LEU A 205 -3.53 1.73 13.02
CA LEU A 205 -4.67 0.89 13.38
C LEU A 205 -4.67 0.50 14.87
N SER A 206 -3.49 0.19 15.44
CA SER A 206 -3.34 -0.12 16.87
C SER A 206 -3.75 1.07 17.75
N LYS A 207 -3.34 2.30 17.37
CA LYS A 207 -3.74 3.53 18.07
C LYS A 207 -5.25 3.73 18.05
N VAL A 208 -5.86 3.58 16.87
CA VAL A 208 -7.32 3.73 16.71
C VAL A 208 -8.08 2.69 17.54
N ASP A 209 -7.66 1.43 17.53
CA ASP A 209 -8.30 0.38 18.31
C ASP A 209 -8.13 0.58 19.82
N LYS A 210 -6.97 1.04 20.26
CA LYS A 210 -6.74 1.41 21.67
C LYS A 210 -7.66 2.52 22.10
N LEU A 211 -7.75 3.60 21.33
CA LEU A 211 -8.65 4.72 21.61
C LEU A 211 -10.11 4.26 21.64
N ARG A 212 -10.52 3.39 20.72
CA ARG A 212 -11.87 2.81 20.70
C ARG A 212 -12.17 1.99 21.96
N ARG A 213 -11.21 1.17 22.42
CA ARG A 213 -11.40 0.38 23.66
C ARG A 213 -11.47 1.26 24.89
N GLU A 214 -10.62 2.27 25.01
CA GLU A 214 -10.66 3.26 26.10
C GLU A 214 -11.99 4.01 26.10
N LEU A 215 -12.48 4.43 24.92
CA LEU A 215 -13.79 5.05 24.74
C LEU A 215 -14.89 4.16 25.31
N MET A 216 -14.97 2.89 24.88
CA MET A 216 -16.01 1.96 25.34
C MET A 216 -15.94 1.68 26.84
N ALA A 217 -14.73 1.59 27.39
CA ALA A 217 -14.54 1.39 28.82
C ALA A 217 -15.04 2.60 29.64
N ASN A 218 -14.70 3.81 29.21
CA ASN A 218 -15.09 5.05 29.86
C ASN A 218 -16.62 5.27 29.78
N ILE A 219 -17.22 5.06 28.61
CA ILE A 219 -18.70 5.11 28.45
C ILE A 219 -19.38 4.13 29.41
N SER A 220 -18.90 2.89 29.45
CA SER A 220 -19.50 1.85 30.31
C SER A 220 -19.42 2.22 31.81
N HIS A 221 -18.31 2.82 32.22
CA HIS A 221 -18.11 3.29 33.58
C HIS A 221 -19.06 4.45 33.92
N ASP A 222 -19.10 5.48 33.04
CA ASP A 222 -19.86 6.72 33.26
C ASP A 222 -21.38 6.50 33.15
N LEU A 223 -21.84 5.46 32.43
CA LEU A 223 -23.25 5.00 32.46
C LEU A 223 -23.58 4.19 33.68
N ARG A 224 -22.66 3.34 34.18
CA ARG A 224 -22.93 2.44 35.30
C ARG A 224 -23.19 3.20 36.62
N THR A 225 -22.45 4.28 36.87
CA THR A 225 -22.52 5.03 38.12
C THR A 225 -23.92 5.65 38.36
N PRO A 226 -24.47 6.49 37.44
CA PRO A 226 -25.83 7.06 37.62
C PRO A 226 -26.90 5.96 37.64
N LEU A 227 -26.77 4.91 36.83
CA LEU A 227 -27.73 3.80 36.81
C LEU A 227 -27.77 3.07 38.14
N ALA A 228 -26.62 2.83 38.78
CA ALA A 228 -26.55 2.21 40.09
C ALA A 228 -27.18 3.09 41.20
N LEU A 229 -27.00 4.42 41.12
CA LEU A 229 -27.64 5.35 42.03
C LEU A 229 -29.16 5.37 41.85
N ILE A 230 -29.65 5.51 40.63
CA ILE A 230 -31.09 5.45 40.31
C ILE A 230 -31.71 4.15 40.84
N TYR A 231 -31.06 3.02 40.55
CA TYR A 231 -31.54 1.72 41.00
C TYR A 231 -31.56 1.60 42.53
N GLY A 232 -30.47 1.99 43.20
CA GLY A 232 -30.36 1.90 44.64
C GLY A 232 -31.41 2.77 45.38
N TYR A 233 -31.65 4.01 44.89
CA TYR A 233 -32.70 4.85 45.47
C TYR A 233 -34.10 4.33 45.17
N ALA A 234 -34.36 3.81 43.97
CA ALA A 234 -35.63 3.19 43.62
C ALA A 234 -35.90 1.91 44.45
N GLU A 235 -34.87 1.09 44.70
CA GLU A 235 -34.96 -0.09 45.57
C GLU A 235 -35.25 0.31 47.00
N MET A 236 -34.56 1.31 47.55
CA MET A 236 -34.82 1.86 48.87
C MET A 236 -36.25 2.40 49.01
N MET A 237 -36.78 3.10 48.03
CA MET A 237 -38.16 3.58 47.99
C MET A 237 -39.19 2.45 47.92
N ASN A 238 -38.84 1.36 47.23
CA ASN A 238 -39.71 0.18 47.17
C ASN A 238 -39.74 -0.58 48.49
N ASP A 239 -38.61 -0.69 49.17
CA ASP A 239 -38.48 -1.44 50.43
C ASP A 239 -38.97 -0.65 51.62
N PHE A 240 -38.89 0.69 51.59
CA PHE A 240 -39.29 1.62 52.66
C PHE A 240 -40.22 2.72 52.14
N PRO A 241 -41.47 2.42 51.74
CA PRO A 241 -42.35 3.38 51.08
C PRO A 241 -42.70 4.60 51.97
N ASP A 242 -42.71 4.41 53.30
CA ASP A 242 -43.04 5.45 54.26
C ASP A 242 -41.88 6.44 54.51
N GLU A 243 -40.66 6.16 54.00
CA GLU A 243 -39.47 6.98 54.14
C GLU A 243 -39.15 7.79 52.86
N ILE A 244 -40.04 7.73 51.86
CA ILE A 244 -39.87 8.47 50.61
C ILE A 244 -39.89 9.97 50.85
N ASN A 245 -38.85 10.67 50.41
CA ASN A 245 -38.76 12.13 50.51
C ASN A 245 -38.46 12.79 49.13
N ALA A 246 -38.71 14.10 49.08
CA ALA A 246 -38.51 14.87 47.86
C ALA A 246 -37.06 14.88 47.35
N ASP A 247 -36.07 14.80 48.25
CA ASP A 247 -34.64 14.85 47.88
C ASP A 247 -34.23 13.57 47.17
N GLN A 248 -34.71 12.40 47.59
CA GLN A 248 -34.46 11.11 46.95
C GLN A 248 -35.05 11.08 45.52
N THR A 249 -36.30 11.55 45.37
CA THR A 249 -36.98 11.64 44.09
C THR A 249 -36.25 12.61 43.16
N LYS A 250 -35.83 13.76 43.67
CA LYS A 250 -35.06 14.74 42.94
C LYS A 250 -33.74 14.16 42.46
N LEU A 251 -33.03 13.41 43.29
CA LEU A 251 -31.76 12.79 42.92
C LEU A 251 -31.93 11.79 41.78
N ILE A 252 -32.99 10.97 41.77
CA ILE A 252 -33.32 10.07 40.65
C ILE A 252 -33.56 10.89 39.37
N MET A 253 -34.31 12.00 39.47
CA MET A 253 -34.58 12.86 38.30
C MET A 253 -33.30 13.48 37.79
N ASP A 254 -32.44 14.01 38.64
CA ASP A 254 -31.19 14.65 38.29
C ASP A 254 -30.24 13.64 37.62
N GLU A 255 -30.09 12.42 38.14
CA GLU A 255 -29.24 11.38 37.54
C GLU A 255 -29.84 10.84 36.23
N THR A 256 -31.18 10.80 36.10
CA THR A 256 -31.83 10.43 34.82
C THR A 256 -31.58 11.49 33.75
N GLN A 257 -31.68 12.78 34.09
CA GLN A 257 -31.39 13.88 33.18
C GLN A 257 -29.90 13.88 32.76
N ARG A 258 -29.00 13.61 33.70
CA ARG A 258 -27.57 13.45 33.41
C ARG A 258 -27.27 12.30 32.47
N LEU A 259 -27.95 11.16 32.65
CA LEU A 259 -27.84 9.99 31.79
C LEU A 259 -28.31 10.32 30.37
N ALA A 260 -29.44 11.04 30.24
CA ALA A 260 -29.95 11.48 28.92
C ALA A 260 -28.97 12.40 28.21
N SER A 261 -28.35 13.36 28.92
CA SER A 261 -27.32 14.24 28.38
C SER A 261 -26.09 13.44 27.88
N LEU A 262 -25.60 12.48 28.69
CA LEU A 262 -24.47 11.64 28.33
C LEU A 262 -24.75 10.81 27.05
N VAL A 263 -25.95 10.25 26.92
CA VAL A 263 -26.34 9.49 25.72
C VAL A 263 -26.35 10.41 24.51
N ASN A 264 -26.87 11.62 24.61
CA ASN A 264 -26.87 12.59 23.53
C ASN A 264 -25.44 12.99 23.13
N ASP A 265 -24.54 13.23 24.09
CA ASP A 265 -23.14 13.54 23.86
C ASP A 265 -22.46 12.39 23.06
N ILE A 266 -22.72 11.14 23.43
CA ILE A 266 -22.19 9.95 22.73
C ILE A 266 -22.72 9.88 21.30
N MET A 267 -24.02 10.14 21.10
CA MET A 267 -24.64 10.13 19.77
C MET A 267 -24.08 11.24 18.88
N ASP A 268 -23.86 12.44 19.45
CA ASP A 268 -23.24 13.56 18.74
C ASP A 268 -21.82 13.22 18.33
N VAL A 269 -21.00 12.68 19.23
CA VAL A 269 -19.64 12.21 18.93
C VAL A 269 -19.65 11.15 17.82
N SER A 270 -20.59 10.19 17.88
CA SER A 270 -20.72 9.13 16.86
C SER A 270 -21.06 9.69 15.48
N LYS A 271 -21.99 10.67 15.39
CA LYS A 271 -22.34 11.36 14.14
C LYS A 271 -21.18 12.18 13.60
N LEU A 272 -20.44 12.86 14.48
CA LEU A 272 -19.25 13.65 14.13
C LEU A 272 -18.12 12.76 13.58
N GLU A 273 -17.93 11.55 14.13
CA GLU A 273 -16.91 10.59 13.66
C GLU A 273 -17.23 9.99 12.29
N SER A 274 -18.49 9.66 12.08
CA SER A 274 -18.92 9.05 10.81
C SER A 274 -18.92 10.03 9.64
N GLY A 275 -18.66 11.34 9.88
CA GLY A 275 -18.82 12.37 8.85
C GLY A 275 -20.28 12.57 8.41
N ALA A 276 -21.22 11.97 9.14
CA ALA A 276 -22.65 12.00 8.82
C ALA A 276 -23.34 13.26 9.35
N MET A 277 -22.60 14.18 9.99
CA MET A 277 -23.18 15.43 10.47
C MET A 277 -23.24 16.42 9.32
N GLU A 278 -24.44 16.66 8.83
CA GLU A 278 -24.72 17.76 7.92
C GLU A 278 -24.96 19.03 8.74
N LEU A 279 -24.28 20.13 8.36
CA LEU A 279 -24.50 21.43 8.98
C LEU A 279 -25.72 22.10 8.32
N ASN A 280 -26.61 22.64 9.14
CA ASN A 280 -27.71 23.49 8.67
C ASN A 280 -27.33 24.96 8.80
N ASP A 281 -26.48 25.45 7.91
CA ASP A 281 -25.99 26.82 7.94
C ASP A 281 -27.10 27.82 7.65
N THR A 282 -27.35 28.69 8.61
CA THR A 282 -28.27 29.81 8.51
C THR A 282 -27.57 31.10 8.87
N THR A 283 -28.07 32.22 8.33
CA THR A 283 -27.61 33.56 8.76
C THR A 283 -28.38 33.99 9.99
N TYR A 284 -27.70 34.20 11.10
CA TYR A 284 -28.33 34.57 12.36
C TYR A 284 -27.45 35.53 13.17
N ASN A 285 -28.06 36.17 14.17
CA ASN A 285 -27.40 37.06 15.12
C ASN A 285 -26.74 36.24 16.25
N ILE A 286 -25.43 35.99 16.19
CA ILE A 286 -24.71 35.21 17.19
C ILE A 286 -24.71 35.88 18.55
N THR A 287 -24.60 37.24 18.59
CA THR A 287 -24.64 38.01 19.85
C THR A 287 -25.94 37.75 20.58
N GLY A 288 -27.07 37.87 19.89
CA GLY A 288 -28.40 37.61 20.49
C GLY A 288 -28.61 36.17 20.95
N SER A 289 -28.09 35.20 20.19
CA SER A 289 -28.16 33.79 20.58
C SER A 289 -27.34 33.49 21.84
N ILE A 290 -26.15 34.07 21.96
CA ILE A 290 -25.29 33.97 23.15
C ILE A 290 -25.96 34.63 24.36
N GLU A 291 -26.44 35.87 24.21
CA GLU A 291 -27.12 36.59 25.27
C GLU A 291 -28.31 35.82 25.84
N GLN A 292 -29.19 35.29 24.97
CA GLN A 292 -30.32 34.47 25.38
C GLN A 292 -29.89 33.19 26.14
N LEU A 293 -28.78 32.57 25.74
CA LEU A 293 -28.27 31.37 26.43
C LEU A 293 -27.70 31.75 27.80
N VAL A 294 -26.92 32.82 27.88
CA VAL A 294 -26.38 33.34 29.16
C VAL A 294 -27.51 33.65 30.12
N ASP A 295 -28.54 34.37 29.69
CA ASP A 295 -29.73 34.68 30.51
C ASP A 295 -30.45 33.43 31.02
N ARG A 296 -30.54 32.43 30.18
CA ARG A 296 -31.18 31.16 30.54
C ARG A 296 -30.38 30.42 31.58
N VAL A 297 -29.06 30.30 31.40
CA VAL A 297 -28.15 29.62 32.33
C VAL A 297 -28.07 30.42 33.66
N ALA A 298 -27.98 31.75 33.63
CA ALA A 298 -27.98 32.58 34.82
C ALA A 298 -29.20 32.32 35.71
N LYS A 299 -30.40 32.19 35.14
CA LYS A 299 -31.64 31.88 35.91
C LYS A 299 -31.60 30.47 36.53
N LEU A 300 -30.90 29.53 35.91
CA LEU A 300 -30.79 28.14 36.44
C LEU A 300 -29.85 28.06 37.66
N VAL A 301 -28.76 28.85 37.63
CA VAL A 301 -27.72 28.82 38.70
C VAL A 301 -27.76 30.05 39.65
N ASP A 302 -28.82 30.86 39.59
CA ASP A 302 -29.01 32.04 40.42
C ASP A 302 -28.87 31.76 41.92
N LYS A 303 -29.43 30.59 42.36
CA LYS A 303 -29.37 30.15 43.74
C LYS A 303 -27.97 29.71 44.19
N ASP A 304 -27.08 29.40 43.24
CA ASP A 304 -25.74 28.90 43.51
C ASP A 304 -24.73 30.07 43.58
N GLY A 305 -25.19 31.33 43.38
CA GLY A 305 -24.38 32.54 43.53
C GLY A 305 -23.51 32.91 42.36
N TYR A 306 -23.70 32.29 41.19
CA TYR A 306 -22.97 32.64 39.97
C TYR A 306 -23.44 33.96 39.38
N SER A 307 -22.50 34.75 38.88
CA SER A 307 -22.76 35.97 38.12
C SER A 307 -22.09 35.92 36.77
N PHE A 308 -22.80 36.45 35.76
CA PHE A 308 -22.34 36.45 34.38
C PHE A 308 -22.26 37.85 33.84
N ASN A 309 -21.17 38.20 33.18
CA ASN A 309 -20.99 39.45 32.48
C ASN A 309 -20.73 39.20 31.00
N PHE A 310 -21.60 39.65 30.12
CA PHE A 310 -21.42 39.54 28.68
C PHE A 310 -21.02 40.88 28.08
N GLU A 311 -19.80 40.97 27.60
CA GLU A 311 -19.18 42.18 27.03
C GLU A 311 -19.16 42.08 25.49
N TYR A 312 -19.83 43.00 24.83
CA TYR A 312 -19.82 43.10 23.35
C TYR A 312 -19.98 44.57 22.94
N GLU A 313 -19.48 44.90 21.74
CA GLU A 313 -19.57 46.25 21.18
C GLU A 313 -20.78 46.41 20.24
N GLU A 314 -21.05 45.39 19.41
CA GLU A 314 -22.08 45.40 18.39
C GLU A 314 -22.73 44.04 18.19
N ASN A 315 -23.91 44.02 17.60
CA ASN A 315 -24.55 42.77 17.17
C ASN A 315 -23.86 42.25 15.90
N VAL A 316 -23.41 40.98 15.93
CA VAL A 316 -22.71 40.34 14.83
C VAL A 316 -23.56 39.23 14.20
N PHE A 317 -23.59 39.21 12.88
CA PHE A 317 -24.25 38.18 12.11
C PHE A 317 -23.21 37.21 11.53
N VAL A 318 -23.51 35.91 11.59
CA VAL A 318 -22.66 34.85 11.07
C VAL A 318 -23.48 33.90 10.22
N LYS A 319 -22.82 33.17 9.33
CA LYS A 319 -23.42 32.05 8.57
C LYS A 319 -22.89 30.75 9.15
N ALA A 320 -23.71 30.10 9.98
CA ALA A 320 -23.32 28.87 10.67
C ALA A 320 -24.59 28.09 11.09
N ASP A 321 -24.40 26.88 11.60
CA ASP A 321 -25.46 26.12 12.26
C ASP A 321 -25.65 26.66 13.69
N GLU A 322 -26.72 27.46 13.89
CA GLU A 322 -27.02 28.11 15.15
C GLU A 322 -27.09 27.13 16.32
N ALA A 323 -27.74 25.98 16.12
CA ALA A 323 -27.90 24.96 17.18
C ALA A 323 -26.53 24.39 17.60
N LYS A 324 -25.64 24.15 16.65
CA LYS A 324 -24.30 23.61 16.89
C LYS A 324 -23.37 24.64 17.55
N ILE A 325 -23.35 25.87 17.06
CA ILE A 325 -22.55 26.95 17.69
C ILE A 325 -23.06 27.23 19.10
N THR A 326 -24.37 27.25 19.33
CA THR A 326 -24.98 27.39 20.67
C THR A 326 -24.56 26.21 21.57
N GLN A 327 -24.52 25.00 21.06
CA GLN A 327 -24.03 23.80 21.78
C GLN A 327 -22.55 23.95 22.15
N ALA A 328 -21.70 24.43 21.24
CA ALA A 328 -20.29 24.65 21.50
C ALA A 328 -20.10 25.70 22.63
N PHE A 329 -20.80 26.83 22.53
CA PHE A 329 -20.74 27.86 23.56
C PHE A 329 -21.27 27.36 24.92
N TYR A 330 -22.39 26.63 24.94
CA TYR A 330 -22.94 26.02 26.15
C TYR A 330 -21.92 25.12 26.84
N ASN A 331 -21.21 24.30 26.09
CA ASN A 331 -20.16 23.43 26.63
C ASN A 331 -19.02 24.22 27.28
N LEU A 332 -18.61 25.36 26.69
CA LEU A 332 -17.60 26.24 27.31
C LEU A 332 -18.14 26.90 28.59
N LEU A 333 -19.40 27.35 28.58
CA LEU A 333 -20.03 28.00 29.72
C LEU A 333 -20.22 27.02 30.88
N VAL A 334 -20.70 25.83 30.64
CA VAL A 334 -20.85 24.78 31.66
C VAL A 334 -19.48 24.37 32.21
N ASN A 335 -18.46 24.36 31.37
CA ASN A 335 -17.10 24.08 31.82
C ASN A 335 -16.61 25.16 32.79
N ALA A 336 -16.81 26.46 32.47
CA ALA A 336 -16.48 27.57 33.34
C ALA A 336 -17.22 27.46 34.69
N ILE A 337 -18.53 27.17 34.69
CA ILE A 337 -19.32 26.95 35.92
C ILE A 337 -18.74 25.84 36.78
N HIS A 338 -18.38 24.72 36.16
CA HIS A 338 -17.87 23.52 36.87
C HIS A 338 -16.52 23.73 37.54
N TYR A 339 -15.64 24.54 36.93
CA TYR A 339 -14.27 24.70 37.40
C TYR A 339 -14.08 25.99 38.26
N SER A 340 -15.02 26.94 38.23
CA SER A 340 -15.05 28.08 39.16
C SER A 340 -15.35 27.58 40.57
N LYS A 341 -14.56 28.01 41.58
CA LYS A 341 -14.72 27.56 42.99
C LYS A 341 -14.85 28.71 44.00
N ASN A 342 -13.96 29.66 43.94
CA ASN A 342 -13.85 30.74 44.91
C ASN A 342 -14.43 32.05 44.38
N ASP A 343 -14.27 32.28 43.08
CA ASP A 343 -14.88 33.38 42.38
C ASP A 343 -15.87 32.81 41.37
N LEU A 344 -17.15 33.06 41.62
CA LEU A 344 -18.26 32.55 40.80
C LEU A 344 -18.65 33.57 39.70
N HIS A 345 -17.74 34.53 39.40
CA HIS A 345 -17.93 35.48 38.33
C HIS A 345 -17.35 34.95 37.02
N ILE A 346 -18.20 34.80 36.01
CA ILE A 346 -17.83 34.32 34.68
C ILE A 346 -17.98 35.47 33.70
N ILE A 347 -16.90 35.78 32.96
CA ILE A 347 -16.87 36.84 31.97
C ILE A 347 -16.93 36.23 30.58
N ILE A 348 -17.88 36.69 29.79
CA ILE A 348 -18.01 36.33 28.39
C ILE A 348 -17.63 37.57 27.55
N ARG A 349 -16.74 37.41 26.57
CA ARG A 349 -16.38 38.53 25.69
C ARG A 349 -16.62 38.13 24.24
N GLN A 350 -17.23 39.05 23.50
CA GLN A 350 -17.29 38.99 22.05
C GLN A 350 -16.31 40.01 21.49
N ILE A 351 -15.30 39.52 20.77
CA ILE A 351 -14.28 40.34 20.12
C ILE A 351 -14.50 40.27 18.62
N THR A 352 -14.80 41.39 18.00
CA THR A 352 -15.12 41.46 16.57
C THR A 352 -13.91 42.01 15.80
N SER A 353 -13.55 41.32 14.72
CA SER A 353 -12.57 41.77 13.72
C SER A 353 -13.24 42.12 12.39
N GLU A 354 -12.48 42.50 11.38
CA GLU A 354 -13.05 42.76 10.03
C GLU A 354 -13.75 41.56 9.42
N THR A 355 -13.22 40.35 9.63
CA THR A 355 -13.66 39.14 8.96
C THR A 355 -14.17 38.04 9.89
N SER A 356 -14.04 38.20 11.20
CA SER A 356 -14.37 37.14 12.15
C SER A 356 -14.91 37.65 13.46
N VAL A 357 -15.58 36.81 14.21
CA VAL A 357 -16.01 37.01 15.59
C VAL A 357 -15.41 35.93 16.47
N LYS A 358 -14.78 36.35 17.57
CA LYS A 358 -14.21 35.50 18.61
C LYS A 358 -15.08 35.62 19.86
N ILE A 359 -15.46 34.47 20.40
CA ILE A 359 -16.20 34.36 21.67
C ILE A 359 -15.27 33.74 22.70
N GLU A 360 -15.07 34.45 23.81
CA GLU A 360 -14.27 34.03 24.96
C GLU A 360 -15.15 33.81 26.18
N VAL A 361 -14.81 32.77 26.93
CA VAL A 361 -15.40 32.47 28.23
C VAL A 361 -14.28 32.36 29.25
N GLU A 362 -14.25 33.31 30.21
CA GLU A 362 -13.24 33.39 31.26
C GLU A 362 -13.81 32.91 32.58
N ASP A 363 -13.08 31.99 33.22
CA ASP A 363 -13.31 31.51 34.57
C ASP A 363 -12.14 31.83 35.50
N HIS A 364 -12.44 31.92 36.80
CA HIS A 364 -11.45 32.13 37.87
C HIS A 364 -11.26 30.85 38.69
N GLY A 365 -11.17 29.71 38.00
CA GLY A 365 -11.04 28.40 38.60
C GLY A 365 -9.60 27.99 38.90
N ASP A 366 -9.40 26.65 39.00
CA ASP A 366 -8.09 26.06 39.31
C ASP A 366 -7.03 26.29 38.22
N GLY A 367 -7.46 26.68 37.01
CA GLY A 367 -6.58 26.74 35.83
C GLY A 367 -6.08 25.37 35.38
N ILE A 368 -5.27 25.35 34.33
CA ILE A 368 -4.79 24.18 33.67
C ILE A 368 -3.26 24.18 33.68
N ARG A 369 -2.63 23.02 33.93
CA ARG A 369 -1.18 22.86 33.84
C ARG A 369 -0.73 22.97 32.38
N GLU A 370 0.38 23.61 32.12
CA GLU A 370 0.92 23.80 30.79
C GLU A 370 1.09 22.47 30.03
N GLU A 371 1.51 21.43 30.73
CA GLU A 371 1.67 20.06 30.18
C GLU A 371 0.35 19.41 29.76
N ASP A 372 -0.81 19.85 30.30
CA ASP A 372 -2.13 19.32 30.03
C ASP A 372 -2.83 20.05 28.85
N ILE A 373 -2.47 21.30 28.58
CA ILE A 373 -3.09 22.15 27.55
C ILE A 373 -3.21 21.47 26.18
N PRO A 374 -2.20 20.76 25.66
CA PRO A 374 -2.31 20.09 24.36
C PRO A 374 -3.37 19.00 24.32
N TYR A 375 -3.73 18.43 25.46
CA TYR A 375 -4.58 17.24 25.56
C TYR A 375 -6.02 17.50 26.02
N ILE A 376 -6.34 18.72 26.52
CA ILE A 376 -7.69 19.01 27.05
C ILE A 376 -8.79 18.94 25.99
N TRP A 377 -8.44 19.06 24.73
CA TRP A 377 -9.35 18.93 23.59
C TRP A 377 -9.52 17.47 23.12
N ASP A 378 -8.75 16.54 23.73
CA ASP A 378 -8.90 15.12 23.47
C ASP A 378 -10.08 14.56 24.28
N ARG A 379 -10.73 13.56 23.70
CA ARG A 379 -11.90 12.93 24.32
C ARG A 379 -11.53 12.27 25.64
N TYR A 380 -12.41 12.43 26.63
CA TYR A 380 -12.24 11.85 27.98
C TYR A 380 -10.98 12.29 28.71
N TYR A 381 -10.28 13.30 28.21
CA TYR A 381 -9.18 13.86 28.96
C TYR A 381 -9.71 14.56 30.21
N LYS A 382 -9.31 14.07 31.36
CA LYS A 382 -9.58 14.68 32.67
C LYS A 382 -8.23 14.93 33.30
N GLY A 383 -7.75 16.18 33.29
CA GLY A 383 -6.41 16.60 33.71
C GLY A 383 -5.91 15.88 34.98
N GLY A 384 -4.68 15.42 34.91
CA GLY A 384 -3.86 14.62 35.81
C GLY A 384 -4.28 14.47 37.26
N LYS A 385 -4.67 13.29 37.58
CA LYS A 385 -4.34 12.40 38.71
C LYS A 385 -5.46 11.42 38.99
N LYS A 386 -5.06 10.17 39.16
CA LYS A 386 -5.85 9.08 39.74
C LYS A 386 -6.68 9.57 40.94
N HIS A 387 -8.00 9.42 40.83
CA HIS A 387 -8.92 9.26 41.94
C HIS A 387 -8.89 10.29 43.07
N LYS A 388 -9.64 11.38 42.90
CA LYS A 388 -10.39 11.91 44.05
C LYS A 388 -11.60 12.70 43.55
N ARG A 389 -12.79 12.18 43.88
CA ARG A 389 -14.16 12.69 43.75
C ARG A 389 -14.75 12.74 42.36
N ALA A 390 -16.00 12.31 42.26
CA ALA A 390 -16.88 12.39 41.12
C ALA A 390 -17.00 13.84 40.61
N ILE A 391 -16.04 14.30 39.79
CA ILE A 391 -16.17 15.52 39.06
C ILE A 391 -17.19 15.25 37.95
N THR A 392 -18.30 15.92 38.05
CA THR A 392 -19.50 15.83 37.22
C THR A 392 -19.21 16.35 35.81
N GLY A 393 -18.54 15.57 34.97
CA GLY A 393 -18.32 15.94 33.59
C GLY A 393 -17.97 14.71 32.74
N THR A 394 -18.56 14.61 31.56
CA THR A 394 -18.37 13.46 30.63
C THR A 394 -16.97 13.43 30.01
N GLY A 395 -16.23 14.55 30.06
CA GLY A 395 -14.97 14.73 29.36
C GLY A 395 -15.14 14.77 27.81
N LEU A 396 -16.36 14.92 27.35
CA LEU A 396 -16.70 15.01 25.90
C LEU A 396 -16.90 16.47 25.46
N GLY A 397 -17.29 17.36 26.36
CA GLY A 397 -17.70 18.74 26.01
C GLY A 397 -16.68 19.50 25.17
N LEU A 398 -15.40 19.55 25.59
CA LEU A 398 -14.36 20.26 24.82
C LEU A 398 -14.06 19.59 23.48
N SER A 399 -14.12 18.28 23.41
CA SER A 399 -13.94 17.56 22.12
C SER A 399 -15.09 17.80 21.14
N ILE A 400 -16.30 18.02 21.65
CA ILE A 400 -17.47 18.44 20.86
C ILE A 400 -17.26 19.88 20.35
N VAL A 401 -16.81 20.81 21.21
CA VAL A 401 -16.48 22.20 20.81
C VAL A 401 -15.47 22.18 19.67
N LYS A 402 -14.34 21.53 19.86
CA LYS A 402 -13.31 21.36 18.84
C LYS A 402 -13.90 20.95 17.49
N LYS A 403 -14.69 19.88 17.50
CA LYS A 403 -15.21 19.31 16.26
C LYS A 403 -16.26 20.18 15.58
N ILE A 404 -17.14 20.83 16.37
CA ILE A 404 -18.13 21.77 15.83
C ILE A 404 -17.41 22.95 15.15
N ILE A 405 -16.43 23.52 15.81
CA ILE A 405 -15.71 24.70 15.28
C ILE A 405 -14.87 24.33 14.06
N GLU A 406 -14.22 23.17 14.06
CA GLU A 406 -13.51 22.65 12.88
C GLU A 406 -14.44 22.46 11.67
N LEU A 407 -15.67 21.94 11.87
CA LEU A 407 -16.66 21.79 10.79
C LEU A 407 -17.12 23.12 10.21
N HIS A 408 -17.11 24.20 11.01
CA HIS A 408 -17.44 25.56 10.54
C HIS A 408 -16.21 26.33 10.01
N GLY A 409 -15.05 25.66 9.85
CA GLY A 409 -13.81 26.29 9.36
C GLY A 409 -13.21 27.31 10.33
N GLY A 410 -13.66 27.30 11.59
CA GLY A 410 -13.22 28.20 12.63
C GLY A 410 -11.96 27.72 13.36
N SER A 411 -11.53 28.50 14.35
CA SER A 411 -10.42 28.19 15.26
C SER A 411 -10.88 28.23 16.70
N TYR A 412 -10.17 27.50 17.57
CA TYR A 412 -10.48 27.42 19.02
C TYR A 412 -9.16 27.37 19.81
N GLY A 413 -9.25 27.69 21.08
CA GLY A 413 -8.08 27.63 21.93
C GLY A 413 -8.40 27.88 23.41
N VAL A 414 -7.34 27.88 24.21
CA VAL A 414 -7.39 28.17 25.64
C VAL A 414 -6.14 28.90 26.06
N GLU A 415 -6.33 29.88 26.92
CA GLU A 415 -5.28 30.55 27.67
C GLU A 415 -5.54 30.26 29.15
N SER A 416 -4.61 29.65 29.85
CA SER A 416 -4.84 29.24 31.24
C SER A 416 -3.56 29.31 32.05
N LYS A 417 -3.72 29.64 33.30
CA LYS A 417 -2.64 29.68 34.28
C LYS A 417 -3.11 29.01 35.58
N LEU A 418 -2.33 28.07 36.08
CA LEU A 418 -2.64 27.32 37.28
C LEU A 418 -2.93 28.23 38.48
N ASN A 419 -4.03 27.97 39.17
CA ASN A 419 -4.58 28.76 40.32
C ASN A 419 -4.98 30.20 39.99
N ILE A 420 -5.16 30.54 38.73
CA ILE A 420 -5.65 31.85 38.32
C ILE A 420 -6.99 31.72 37.60
N GLY A 421 -7.11 30.76 36.68
CA GLY A 421 -8.28 30.53 35.87
C GLY A 421 -7.93 30.19 34.41
N SER A 422 -8.97 30.13 33.56
CA SER A 422 -8.83 29.82 32.16
C SER A 422 -9.72 30.71 31.30
N ILE A 423 -9.27 31.01 30.09
CA ILE A 423 -10.03 31.67 29.03
C ILE A 423 -10.14 30.70 27.88
N PHE A 424 -11.31 30.10 27.71
CA PHE A 424 -11.62 29.27 26.56
C PHE A 424 -12.25 30.10 25.47
N TRP A 425 -11.89 29.88 24.22
CA TRP A 425 -12.41 30.68 23.13
C TRP A 425 -12.61 29.87 21.85
N PHE A 426 -13.52 30.34 21.00
CA PHE A 426 -13.62 29.94 19.60
C PHE A 426 -13.83 31.16 18.72
N GLN A 427 -13.49 31.03 17.45
CA GLN A 427 -13.57 32.09 16.44
C GLN A 427 -14.14 31.51 15.16
N ILE A 428 -15.10 32.23 14.56
CA ILE A 428 -15.73 31.85 13.27
C ILE A 428 -15.81 33.08 12.36
N GLU A 429 -16.03 32.88 11.07
CA GLU A 429 -16.20 33.97 10.11
C GLU A 429 -17.50 34.73 10.35
N LYS A 430 -17.46 36.07 10.24
CA LYS A 430 -18.64 36.94 10.20
C LYS A 430 -19.03 37.24 8.76
N ILE A 431 -20.28 37.61 8.56
CA ILE A 431 -20.82 38.05 7.25
C ILE A 431 -20.57 39.56 7.10
#